data_cdd9763f3abd70cdda9bce3630206106
#
_entry.id   cdd9763f3abd70cdda9bce3630206106
#
_cell.length_a   1.000
_cell.length_b   1.000
_cell.length_c   1.000
_cell.angle_alpha   90.00
_cell.angle_beta   90.00
_cell.angle_gamma   90.00
#
_symmetry.space_group_name_H-M   'P 1'
#
loop_
_entity.id
_entity.type
_entity.pdbx_description
1 polymer ?
#
loop_
_entity_poly.entity_id
_entity_poly.type
_entity_poly.pdbx_seq_one_letter_code
_entity_poly.pdbx_strand_id
1 'polypeptide(L)'
;MKTVATKEISEVLDLSKKSILERARKEHWQYMKKKGAMLWLCDKLPAEVQLALIQRGKTLVSETKEPVTFLQATEVERKTAKLKAGIINSYKCAGLKVQDFCIAFNTGRISIAYRKKYGKELNDRTLYRWLKDEKETGLSGITPLYSKSGKECGAGSSLTATEKESLIFFYLDYTKRSIRHCFLSMKANIKESKATYATCRRYLKSLPEAMVDFYQLSQEAFEAKHFPYIERDKKLLKAMDQVQGDHHRIDRVVMYNGKLVIPWITTFADVRSGAILGWCVSINPNSQTILAAYYMMIMRFGIPEMVHVDNGKDYKGKTIKGQKIKMKAVDKDGIEHEEEVIITGAIVTCGSRLQYARAYHGQSKGVQERFYKILEEYYSKNTGNYIGSNTASRVDEQKLYWRAMKGKAKRNDVGSWEDFIKEITYWVNWYNTEWVSDAKDRKGLTPEQAFIQNMPEAIRKPDPATVQLALTRGELRTVRENGVSVGGADYWAEELIGLTGQQVIVRVNLTNRNEALICNNKGQLLCKAYADVFMETGNMEKDNEFVNRVRRDIRQKVKEQSRLTHLHTKPKNMLEIAMEATGVEIPRVEQYIPQIEEEPKAAGAEDRQITKGKYQNYFNIDEEAFICATDK
;
A
#
# COMPACT_ATOMS: atom_id res chain seq x y z
N MET A 1 14.67 -1.02 -43.82
CA MET A 1 14.68 -0.61 -42.40
C MET A 1 14.61 0.91 -42.33
N LYS A 2 13.57 1.45 -41.74
CA LYS A 2 13.45 2.90 -41.52
C LYS A 2 14.28 3.29 -40.30
N THR A 3 14.97 4.41 -40.42
CA THR A 3 15.83 4.93 -39.38
C THR A 3 15.46 6.37 -39.08
N VAL A 4 15.64 6.79 -37.85
CA VAL A 4 15.36 8.15 -37.38
C VAL A 4 16.60 8.73 -36.69
N ALA A 5 16.85 10.02 -36.92
CA ALA A 5 17.99 10.70 -36.33
C ALA A 5 17.74 11.09 -34.89
N THR A 6 18.80 11.16 -34.06
CA THR A 6 18.70 11.59 -32.65
C THR A 6 18.06 12.97 -32.52
N LYS A 7 18.29 13.90 -33.48
CA LYS A 7 17.68 15.23 -33.51
C LYS A 7 16.15 15.14 -33.60
N GLU A 8 15.65 14.27 -34.45
CA GLU A 8 14.21 14.07 -34.65
C GLU A 8 13.50 13.48 -33.43
N ILE A 9 14.14 12.55 -32.75
CA ILE A 9 13.63 11.98 -31.48
C ILE A 9 13.64 13.06 -30.38
N SER A 10 14.71 13.89 -30.34
CA SER A 10 14.85 15.01 -29.41
C SER A 10 13.71 16.01 -29.56
N GLU A 11 13.35 16.37 -30.78
CA GLU A 11 12.25 17.29 -31.10
C GLU A 11 10.86 16.72 -30.78
N VAL A 12 10.72 15.39 -30.87
CA VAL A 12 9.44 14.69 -30.65
C VAL A 12 9.16 14.49 -29.18
N LEU A 13 10.19 14.18 -28.40
CA LEU A 13 10.07 13.93 -26.96
C LEU A 13 10.31 15.18 -26.10
N ASP A 14 10.65 16.30 -26.72
CA ASP A 14 11.05 17.55 -26.05
C ASP A 14 12.19 17.35 -25.03
N LEU A 15 13.16 16.52 -25.41
CA LEU A 15 14.31 16.18 -24.58
C LEU A 15 15.60 16.61 -25.26
N SER A 16 16.63 16.94 -24.48
CA SER A 16 17.95 17.26 -25.03
C SER A 16 18.56 16.05 -25.76
N LYS A 17 19.39 16.31 -26.79
CA LYS A 17 20.11 15.23 -27.48
C LYS A 17 20.95 14.38 -26.54
N LYS A 18 21.52 14.99 -25.48
CA LYS A 18 22.30 14.31 -24.45
C LYS A 18 21.42 13.33 -23.66
N SER A 19 20.24 13.77 -23.23
CA SER A 19 19.25 12.94 -22.51
C SER A 19 18.76 11.76 -23.36
N ILE A 20 18.55 11.97 -24.67
CA ILE A 20 18.19 10.89 -25.60
C ILE A 20 19.31 9.86 -25.71
N LEU A 21 20.56 10.29 -25.83
CA LEU A 21 21.70 9.37 -25.90
C LEU A 21 21.92 8.59 -24.61
N GLU A 22 21.73 9.21 -23.45
CA GLU A 22 21.80 8.55 -22.14
C GLU A 22 20.68 7.52 -21.99
N ARG A 23 19.44 7.89 -22.34
CA ARG A 23 18.28 7.00 -22.35
C ARG A 23 18.49 5.82 -23.29
N ALA A 24 18.96 6.09 -24.52
CA ALA A 24 19.23 5.07 -25.51
C ALA A 24 20.30 4.06 -25.07
N ARG A 25 21.33 4.50 -24.33
CA ARG A 25 22.34 3.61 -23.72
C ARG A 25 21.73 2.76 -22.60
N LYS A 26 20.96 3.38 -21.72
CA LYS A 26 20.32 2.69 -20.60
C LYS A 26 19.30 1.64 -21.05
N GLU A 27 18.54 1.94 -22.11
CA GLU A 27 17.49 1.08 -22.66
C GLU A 27 17.98 0.21 -23.83
N HIS A 28 19.29 0.24 -24.16
CA HIS A 28 19.93 -0.57 -25.20
C HIS A 28 19.28 -0.41 -26.59
N TRP A 29 19.00 0.83 -27.02
CA TRP A 29 18.43 1.09 -28.35
C TRP A 29 19.35 0.69 -29.47
N GLN A 30 18.82 0.06 -30.51
CA GLN A 30 19.62 -0.38 -31.68
C GLN A 30 19.74 0.73 -32.70
N TYR A 31 20.94 0.89 -33.25
CA TYR A 31 21.25 1.92 -34.25
C TYR A 31 22.15 1.42 -35.36
N MET A 32 22.14 2.15 -36.48
CA MET A 32 23.08 2.01 -37.57
C MET A 32 23.94 3.28 -37.71
N LYS A 33 25.22 3.14 -38.01
CA LYS A 33 26.07 4.28 -38.36
C LYS A 33 26.02 4.52 -39.87
N LYS A 34 25.63 5.71 -40.31
CA LYS A 34 25.65 6.12 -41.72
C LYS A 34 26.30 7.51 -41.82
N LYS A 35 27.39 7.61 -42.59
CA LYS A 35 28.16 8.86 -42.76
C LYS A 35 28.50 9.57 -41.45
N GLY A 36 28.91 8.80 -40.41
CA GLY A 36 29.26 9.33 -39.08
C GLY A 36 28.08 9.66 -38.14
N ALA A 37 26.86 9.64 -38.63
CA ALA A 37 25.66 9.88 -37.80
C ALA A 37 25.09 8.57 -37.26
N MET A 38 24.60 8.61 -36.00
CA MET A 38 23.81 7.53 -35.40
C MET A 38 22.36 7.65 -35.85
N LEU A 39 21.84 6.62 -36.50
CA LEU A 39 20.45 6.51 -36.93
C LEU A 39 19.81 5.33 -36.19
N TRP A 40 18.76 5.61 -35.46
CA TRP A 40 18.07 4.62 -34.65
C TRP A 40 17.08 3.83 -35.50
N LEU A 41 17.05 2.50 -35.29
CA LEU A 41 16.11 1.63 -35.99
C LEU A 41 14.70 1.82 -35.45
N CYS A 42 13.79 2.35 -36.26
CA CYS A 42 12.44 2.73 -35.83
C CYS A 42 11.64 1.57 -35.22
N ASP A 43 11.81 0.37 -35.78
CA ASP A 43 11.14 -0.87 -35.33
C ASP A 43 11.71 -1.44 -34.02
N LYS A 44 12.86 -0.96 -33.58
CA LYS A 44 13.55 -1.36 -32.33
C LYS A 44 13.55 -0.29 -31.25
N LEU A 45 12.91 0.85 -31.49
CA LEU A 45 12.71 1.88 -30.49
C LEU A 45 11.62 1.46 -29.49
N PRO A 46 11.64 1.96 -28.24
CA PRO A 46 10.54 1.79 -27.31
C PRO A 46 9.21 2.26 -27.90
N ALA A 47 8.12 1.57 -27.57
CA ALA A 47 6.79 1.85 -28.11
C ALA A 47 6.34 3.31 -27.91
N GLU A 48 6.70 3.92 -26.79
CA GLU A 48 6.46 5.33 -26.48
C GLU A 48 7.12 6.27 -27.50
N VAL A 49 8.38 6.00 -27.85
CA VAL A 49 9.14 6.80 -28.84
C VAL A 49 8.58 6.61 -30.23
N GLN A 50 8.22 5.38 -30.60
CA GLN A 50 7.57 5.08 -31.88
C GLN A 50 6.23 5.83 -32.01
N LEU A 51 5.42 5.81 -30.98
CA LEU A 51 4.12 6.53 -30.93
C LEU A 51 4.31 8.04 -31.08
N ALA A 52 5.26 8.61 -30.36
CA ALA A 52 5.56 10.04 -30.45
C ALA A 52 6.03 10.46 -31.85
N LEU A 53 6.80 9.60 -32.54
CA LEU A 53 7.22 9.81 -33.92
C LEU A 53 6.05 9.74 -34.91
N ILE A 54 5.11 8.81 -34.71
CA ILE A 54 3.90 8.67 -35.53
C ILE A 54 2.99 9.90 -35.39
N GLN A 55 2.84 10.41 -34.18
CA GLN A 55 2.02 11.60 -33.91
C GLN A 55 2.48 12.85 -34.67
N ARG A 56 3.77 13.01 -34.92
CA ARG A 56 4.32 14.12 -35.74
C ARG A 56 4.31 13.86 -37.25
N GLY A 57 3.50 12.90 -37.74
CA GLY A 57 3.29 12.68 -39.18
C GLY A 57 4.43 11.96 -39.88
N LYS A 58 5.36 11.32 -39.14
CA LYS A 58 6.35 10.45 -39.76
C LYS A 58 5.79 9.05 -39.92
N THR A 59 5.40 8.71 -41.12
CA THR A 59 4.96 7.35 -41.48
C THR A 59 6.08 6.37 -41.20
N LEU A 60 6.03 5.65 -40.09
CA LEU A 60 6.97 4.58 -39.75
C LEU A 60 6.70 3.26 -40.51
N VAL A 61 5.64 3.24 -41.31
CA VAL A 61 5.19 2.05 -42.04
C VAL A 61 5.85 2.00 -43.40
N SER A 62 6.70 1.02 -43.63
CA SER A 62 7.07 0.58 -44.99
C SER A 62 5.97 -0.36 -45.47
N GLU A 63 5.59 -0.27 -46.76
CA GLU A 63 4.57 -1.13 -47.41
C GLU A 63 4.95 -2.61 -47.54
N THR A 64 6.04 -3.07 -46.94
CA THR A 64 6.37 -4.49 -46.82
C THR A 64 5.55 -5.13 -45.74
N LYS A 65 4.94 -6.29 -46.00
CA LYS A 65 4.14 -7.13 -45.09
C LYS A 65 4.91 -7.38 -43.77
N GLU A 66 4.83 -6.40 -42.86
CA GLU A 66 5.43 -6.56 -41.53
C GLU A 66 4.53 -7.42 -40.63
N PRO A 67 5.12 -8.27 -39.79
CA PRO A 67 4.36 -9.04 -38.84
C PRO A 67 3.57 -8.08 -37.90
N VAL A 68 2.32 -8.37 -37.66
CA VAL A 68 1.49 -7.63 -36.70
C VAL A 68 2.23 -7.63 -35.37
N THR A 69 2.52 -6.45 -34.85
CA THR A 69 3.13 -6.35 -33.53
C THR A 69 2.11 -6.85 -32.49
N PHE A 70 2.57 -7.42 -31.39
CA PHE A 70 1.71 -7.89 -30.30
C PHE A 70 0.72 -6.80 -29.81
N LEU A 71 1.13 -5.52 -29.87
CA LEU A 71 0.29 -4.38 -29.49
C LEU A 71 -0.86 -4.11 -30.48
N GLN A 72 -0.69 -4.46 -31.74
CA GLN A 72 -1.71 -4.29 -32.80
C GLN A 72 -2.70 -5.45 -32.87
N ALA A 73 -2.42 -6.55 -32.18
CA ALA A 73 -3.25 -7.75 -32.16
C ALA A 73 -4.56 -7.55 -31.38
N THR A 74 -5.61 -8.26 -31.76
CA THR A 74 -6.88 -8.31 -31.03
C THR A 74 -6.69 -8.96 -29.66
N GLU A 75 -7.66 -8.79 -28.76
CA GLU A 75 -7.60 -9.38 -27.42
C GLU A 75 -7.48 -10.92 -27.47
N VAL A 76 -8.21 -11.58 -28.40
CA VAL A 76 -8.17 -13.02 -28.60
C VAL A 76 -6.79 -13.47 -29.09
N GLU A 77 -6.19 -12.74 -30.04
CA GLU A 77 -4.86 -13.01 -30.56
C GLU A 77 -3.80 -12.82 -29.47
N ARG A 78 -3.90 -11.77 -28.65
CA ARG A 78 -3.02 -11.54 -27.49
C ARG A 78 -3.12 -12.64 -26.44
N LYS A 79 -4.36 -13.08 -26.09
CA LYS A 79 -4.58 -14.20 -25.15
C LYS A 79 -3.92 -15.48 -25.69
N THR A 80 -4.04 -15.73 -26.99
CA THR A 80 -3.43 -16.90 -27.63
C THR A 80 -1.90 -16.79 -27.65
N ALA A 81 -1.34 -15.62 -27.94
CA ALA A 81 0.09 -15.38 -27.92
C ALA A 81 0.69 -15.56 -26.49
N LYS A 82 0.02 -15.03 -25.46
CA LYS A 82 0.40 -15.23 -24.05
C LYS A 82 0.38 -16.71 -23.66
N LEU A 83 -0.63 -17.46 -24.11
CA LEU A 83 -0.70 -18.90 -23.86
C LEU A 83 0.46 -19.65 -24.49
N LYS A 84 0.82 -19.36 -25.76
CA LYS A 84 1.96 -19.96 -26.44
C LYS A 84 3.29 -19.59 -25.75
N ALA A 85 3.46 -18.32 -25.35
CA ALA A 85 4.64 -17.88 -24.61
C ALA A 85 4.77 -18.63 -23.27
N GLY A 86 3.68 -18.84 -22.55
CA GLY A 86 3.67 -19.62 -21.31
C GLY A 86 4.09 -21.07 -21.52
N ILE A 87 3.64 -21.71 -22.61
CA ILE A 87 4.06 -23.06 -22.97
C ILE A 87 5.55 -23.12 -23.34
N ILE A 88 6.04 -22.15 -24.12
CA ILE A 88 7.46 -22.03 -24.48
C ILE A 88 8.34 -21.86 -23.23
N ASN A 89 7.94 -20.98 -22.31
CA ASN A 89 8.68 -20.79 -21.06
C ASN A 89 8.69 -22.06 -20.21
N SER A 90 7.57 -22.77 -20.14
CA SER A 90 7.51 -24.07 -19.45
C SER A 90 8.45 -25.10 -20.07
N TYR A 91 8.59 -25.11 -21.40
CA TYR A 91 9.56 -25.95 -22.10
C TYR A 91 11.00 -25.57 -21.73
N LYS A 92 11.34 -24.29 -21.80
CA LYS A 92 12.69 -23.78 -21.46
C LYS A 92 13.10 -24.12 -20.02
N CYS A 93 12.15 -24.07 -19.09
CA CYS A 93 12.38 -24.42 -17.69
C CYS A 93 12.47 -25.93 -17.42
N ALA A 94 11.84 -26.76 -18.27
CA ALA A 94 11.80 -28.19 -18.07
C ALA A 94 13.11 -28.92 -18.40
N GLY A 95 14.00 -28.33 -19.21
CA GLY A 95 15.28 -28.93 -19.60
C GLY A 95 15.17 -30.23 -20.41
N LEU A 96 13.98 -30.54 -20.95
CA LEU A 96 13.68 -31.76 -21.70
C LEU A 96 13.92 -31.56 -23.23
N LYS A 97 14.12 -32.65 -23.95
CA LYS A 97 14.02 -32.61 -25.41
C LYS A 97 12.60 -32.28 -25.85
N VAL A 98 12.43 -31.66 -27.02
CA VAL A 98 11.11 -31.20 -27.53
C VAL A 98 10.08 -32.33 -27.55
N GLN A 99 10.47 -33.51 -28.02
CA GLN A 99 9.57 -34.67 -28.09
C GLN A 99 9.09 -35.11 -26.71
N ASP A 100 10.04 -35.26 -25.76
CA ASP A 100 9.73 -35.68 -24.38
C ASP A 100 8.86 -34.64 -23.66
N PHE A 101 9.12 -33.34 -23.90
CA PHE A 101 8.27 -32.29 -23.38
C PHE A 101 6.84 -32.35 -23.95
N CYS A 102 6.68 -32.57 -25.26
CA CYS A 102 5.36 -32.68 -25.88
C CYS A 102 4.57 -33.87 -25.33
N ILE A 103 5.20 -35.01 -25.11
CA ILE A 103 4.59 -36.18 -24.47
C ILE A 103 4.17 -35.85 -23.04
N ALA A 104 5.07 -35.28 -22.24
CA ALA A 104 4.80 -34.93 -20.85
C ALA A 104 3.69 -33.84 -20.73
N PHE A 105 3.67 -32.88 -21.63
CA PHE A 105 2.65 -31.86 -21.72
C PHE A 105 1.28 -32.46 -22.09
N ASN A 106 1.22 -33.30 -23.10
CA ASN A 106 -0.01 -33.92 -23.58
C ASN A 106 -0.61 -34.90 -22.56
N THR A 107 0.24 -35.62 -21.82
CA THR A 107 -0.21 -36.50 -20.72
C THR A 107 -0.52 -35.75 -19.43
N GLY A 108 -0.32 -34.42 -19.37
CA GLY A 108 -0.61 -33.61 -18.19
C GLY A 108 0.38 -33.73 -17.04
N ARG A 109 1.58 -34.32 -17.31
CA ARG A 109 2.65 -34.42 -16.30
C ARG A 109 3.34 -33.08 -16.03
N ILE A 110 3.34 -32.18 -17.03
CA ILE A 110 3.96 -30.86 -16.96
C ILE A 110 2.93 -29.81 -17.41
N SER A 111 2.93 -28.64 -16.72
CA SER A 111 2.17 -27.46 -17.12
C SER A 111 0.67 -27.69 -17.31
N ILE A 112 0.04 -28.42 -16.38
CA ILE A 112 -1.38 -28.81 -16.40
C ILE A 112 -2.31 -27.61 -16.70
N ALA A 113 -2.04 -26.44 -16.12
CA ALA A 113 -2.83 -25.23 -16.33
C ALA A 113 -2.81 -24.76 -17.79
N TYR A 114 -1.64 -24.79 -18.43
CA TYR A 114 -1.49 -24.44 -19.86
C TYR A 114 -2.08 -25.53 -20.76
N ARG A 115 -1.95 -26.80 -20.40
CA ARG A 115 -2.56 -27.94 -21.12
C ARG A 115 -4.07 -27.81 -21.20
N LYS A 116 -4.72 -27.52 -20.06
CA LYS A 116 -6.17 -27.30 -20.00
C LYS A 116 -6.62 -26.12 -20.87
N LYS A 117 -5.86 -25.01 -20.85
CA LYS A 117 -6.18 -23.80 -21.64
C LYS A 117 -5.90 -23.99 -23.14
N TYR A 118 -4.89 -24.77 -23.49
CA TYR A 118 -4.55 -25.02 -24.89
C TYR A 118 -5.57 -25.95 -25.56
N GLY A 119 -6.11 -26.93 -24.85
CA GLY A 119 -7.24 -27.78 -25.26
C GLY A 119 -6.95 -28.73 -26.43
N LYS A 120 -5.75 -28.72 -27.00
CA LYS A 120 -5.32 -29.52 -28.14
C LYS A 120 -4.03 -30.26 -27.81
N GLU A 121 -3.70 -31.30 -28.56
CA GLU A 121 -2.39 -31.93 -28.48
C GLU A 121 -1.31 -31.01 -29.04
N LEU A 122 -0.20 -30.89 -28.32
CA LEU A 122 0.97 -30.16 -28.76
C LEU A 122 1.89 -31.09 -29.54
N ASN A 123 2.06 -30.79 -30.82
CA ASN A 123 2.96 -31.52 -31.68
C ASN A 123 4.36 -30.87 -31.66
N ASP A 124 5.42 -31.67 -31.73
CA ASP A 124 6.81 -31.24 -31.73
C ASP A 124 7.12 -30.23 -32.87
N ARG A 125 6.58 -30.45 -34.09
CA ARG A 125 6.70 -29.48 -35.19
C ARG A 125 6.11 -28.12 -34.85
N THR A 126 5.00 -28.13 -34.11
CA THR A 126 4.34 -26.89 -33.66
C THR A 126 5.19 -26.14 -32.63
N LEU A 127 5.77 -26.87 -31.68
CA LEU A 127 6.64 -26.26 -30.68
C LEU A 127 7.94 -25.75 -31.32
N TYR A 128 8.58 -26.49 -32.21
CA TYR A 128 9.76 -26.03 -32.97
C TYR A 128 9.47 -24.74 -33.74
N ARG A 129 8.33 -24.66 -34.42
CA ARG A 129 7.94 -23.43 -35.15
C ARG A 129 7.79 -22.27 -34.20
N TRP A 130 7.10 -22.44 -33.08
CA TRP A 130 6.92 -21.36 -32.09
C TRP A 130 8.25 -20.91 -31.47
N LEU A 131 9.15 -21.83 -31.19
CA LEU A 131 10.52 -21.51 -30.71
C LEU A 131 11.32 -20.70 -31.73
N LYS A 132 11.21 -21.05 -33.03
CA LYS A 132 11.81 -20.30 -34.11
C LYS A 132 11.21 -18.90 -34.22
N ASP A 133 9.87 -18.81 -34.28
CA ASP A 133 9.15 -17.55 -34.42
C ASP A 133 9.44 -16.62 -33.24
N GLU A 134 9.49 -17.17 -32.00
CA GLU A 134 9.85 -16.42 -30.81
C GLU A 134 11.27 -15.89 -30.85
N LYS A 135 12.23 -16.72 -31.33
CA LYS A 135 13.64 -16.33 -31.43
C LYS A 135 13.84 -15.22 -32.46
N GLU A 136 13.11 -15.23 -33.58
CA GLU A 136 13.24 -14.27 -34.67
C GLU A 136 12.57 -12.92 -34.37
N THR A 137 11.37 -12.93 -33.82
CA THR A 137 10.53 -11.72 -33.68
C THR A 137 9.83 -11.57 -32.32
N GLY A 138 10.22 -12.37 -31.34
CA GLY A 138 9.68 -12.31 -29.98
C GLY A 138 8.18 -12.65 -29.91
N LEU A 139 7.45 -11.95 -29.04
CA LEU A 139 6.01 -12.14 -28.88
C LEU A 139 5.20 -11.90 -30.16
N SER A 140 5.68 -11.02 -31.02
CA SER A 140 5.02 -10.72 -32.30
C SER A 140 5.04 -11.91 -33.24
N GLY A 141 6.10 -12.73 -33.25
CA GLY A 141 6.19 -13.92 -34.09
C GLY A 141 5.21 -15.03 -33.72
N ILE A 142 4.94 -15.20 -32.46
CA ILE A 142 3.99 -16.22 -31.97
C ILE A 142 2.54 -15.72 -31.90
N THR A 143 2.30 -14.43 -32.23
CA THR A 143 0.96 -13.85 -32.27
C THR A 143 0.21 -14.36 -33.50
N PRO A 144 -0.95 -15.05 -33.35
CA PRO A 144 -1.72 -15.50 -34.50
C PRO A 144 -2.37 -14.32 -35.23
N LEU A 145 -2.49 -14.44 -36.54
CA LEU A 145 -3.05 -13.40 -37.42
C LEU A 145 -4.49 -13.74 -37.84
N TYR A 146 -5.36 -14.07 -36.89
CA TYR A 146 -6.76 -14.42 -37.20
C TYR A 146 -7.51 -13.27 -37.86
N SER A 147 -7.25 -12.04 -37.46
CA SER A 147 -7.85 -10.83 -38.02
C SER A 147 -7.45 -10.56 -39.48
N LYS A 148 -6.35 -11.19 -39.95
CA LYS A 148 -5.84 -11.06 -41.33
C LYS A 148 -6.13 -12.25 -42.21
N SER A 149 -6.71 -13.33 -41.67
CA SER A 149 -7.07 -14.53 -42.44
C SER A 149 -8.41 -14.35 -43.15
N GLY A 150 -8.39 -13.79 -44.34
CA GLY A 150 -9.53 -13.70 -45.23
C GLY A 150 -9.76 -12.32 -45.82
N LYS A 151 -9.71 -12.22 -47.15
CA LYS A 151 -9.89 -11.07 -48.04
C LYS A 151 -9.32 -9.72 -47.59
N GLU A 152 -8.52 -9.12 -48.38
CA GLU A 152 -7.81 -7.85 -48.24
C GLU A 152 -8.70 -6.59 -48.07
N CYS A 153 -9.95 -6.73 -47.70
CA CYS A 153 -10.85 -5.64 -47.40
C CYS A 153 -10.79 -5.29 -45.92
N GLY A 154 -9.73 -4.59 -45.47
CA GLY A 154 -9.64 -4.04 -44.12
C GLY A 154 -10.81 -3.10 -43.79
N ALA A 155 -11.23 -3.07 -42.52
CA ALA A 155 -12.24 -2.11 -42.06
C ALA A 155 -11.81 -0.68 -42.45
N GLY A 156 -12.65 0.05 -43.17
CA GLY A 156 -12.34 1.41 -43.62
C GLY A 156 -11.54 1.47 -44.93
N SER A 157 -11.47 0.40 -45.74
CA SER A 157 -10.81 0.43 -47.06
C SER A 157 -11.41 1.47 -48.01
N SER A 158 -12.68 1.83 -47.84
CA SER A 158 -13.38 2.88 -48.60
C SER A 158 -13.17 4.30 -48.08
N LEU A 159 -12.44 4.50 -46.98
CA LEU A 159 -12.10 5.80 -46.43
C LEU A 159 -10.80 6.32 -47.04
N THR A 160 -10.78 7.59 -47.39
CA THR A 160 -9.54 8.27 -47.83
C THR A 160 -8.57 8.42 -46.67
N ALA A 161 -7.29 8.66 -46.96
CA ALA A 161 -6.26 8.87 -45.94
C ALA A 161 -6.64 10.05 -45.01
N THR A 162 -7.08 11.16 -45.58
CA THR A 162 -7.49 12.35 -44.84
C THR A 162 -8.71 12.10 -43.93
N GLU A 163 -9.69 11.29 -44.38
CA GLU A 163 -10.83 10.89 -43.55
C GLU A 163 -10.40 10.01 -42.38
N LYS A 164 -9.48 9.08 -42.59
CA LYS A 164 -8.92 8.23 -41.53
C LYS A 164 -8.14 9.05 -40.50
N GLU A 165 -7.29 9.97 -40.95
CA GLU A 165 -6.52 10.86 -40.06
C GLU A 165 -7.44 11.73 -39.23
N SER A 166 -8.45 12.34 -39.85
CA SER A 166 -9.44 13.16 -39.15
C SER A 166 -10.22 12.33 -38.10
N LEU A 167 -10.65 11.12 -38.44
CA LEU A 167 -11.35 10.25 -37.51
C LEU A 167 -10.46 9.84 -36.32
N ILE A 168 -9.20 9.48 -36.59
CA ILE A 168 -8.21 9.12 -35.56
C ILE A 168 -7.94 10.31 -34.66
N PHE A 169 -7.73 11.51 -35.22
CA PHE A 169 -7.51 12.74 -34.46
C PHE A 169 -8.61 13.02 -33.42
N PHE A 170 -9.88 12.89 -33.82
CA PHE A 170 -11.00 13.11 -32.88
C PHE A 170 -11.23 11.94 -31.92
N TYR A 171 -10.92 10.70 -32.33
CA TYR A 171 -11.25 9.51 -31.53
C TYR A 171 -10.16 9.17 -30.51
N LEU A 172 -8.89 9.33 -30.87
CA LEU A 172 -7.75 9.08 -29.98
C LEU A 172 -7.46 10.36 -29.15
N ASP A 173 -8.36 10.64 -28.23
CA ASP A 173 -8.31 11.83 -27.39
C ASP A 173 -8.84 11.52 -25.99
N TYR A 174 -8.26 12.16 -24.97
CA TYR A 174 -8.59 11.95 -23.56
C TYR A 174 -10.07 12.29 -23.22
N THR A 175 -10.73 13.09 -24.04
CA THR A 175 -12.15 13.45 -23.86
C THR A 175 -13.11 12.30 -24.21
N LYS A 176 -12.61 11.19 -24.75
CA LYS A 176 -13.40 9.98 -25.09
C LYS A 176 -14.62 10.26 -25.93
N ARG A 177 -14.45 11.05 -26.99
CA ARG A 177 -15.55 11.45 -27.87
C ARG A 177 -16.26 10.22 -28.44
N SER A 178 -17.58 10.28 -28.51
CA SER A 178 -18.36 9.20 -29.13
C SER A 178 -18.02 9.05 -30.63
N ILE A 179 -18.10 7.85 -31.15
CA ILE A 179 -17.87 7.58 -32.58
C ILE A 179 -18.76 8.45 -33.46
N ARG A 180 -19.99 8.75 -33.00
CA ARG A 180 -20.90 9.67 -33.74
C ARG A 180 -20.37 11.10 -33.78
N HIS A 181 -19.83 11.58 -32.67
CA HIS A 181 -19.18 12.89 -32.62
C HIS A 181 -17.98 12.95 -33.58
N CYS A 182 -17.09 11.96 -33.54
CA CYS A 182 -15.93 11.90 -34.44
C CYS A 182 -16.36 11.89 -35.92
N PHE A 183 -17.42 11.16 -36.26
CA PHE A 183 -17.99 11.13 -37.60
C PHE A 183 -18.52 12.51 -38.05
N LEU A 184 -19.28 13.20 -37.19
CA LEU A 184 -19.82 14.52 -37.49
C LEU A 184 -18.71 15.57 -37.62
N SER A 185 -17.70 15.53 -36.75
CA SER A 185 -16.55 16.44 -36.81
C SER A 185 -15.72 16.20 -38.07
N MET A 186 -15.48 14.94 -38.45
CA MET A 186 -14.83 14.62 -39.73
C MET A 186 -15.61 15.15 -40.92
N LYS A 187 -16.96 14.98 -40.94
CA LYS A 187 -17.82 15.52 -41.99
C LYS A 187 -17.79 17.03 -42.05
N ALA A 188 -17.74 17.72 -40.92
CA ALA A 188 -17.62 19.17 -40.85
C ALA A 188 -16.29 19.66 -41.46
N ASN A 189 -15.20 18.95 -41.20
CA ASN A 189 -13.86 19.29 -41.72
C ASN A 189 -13.70 18.94 -43.21
N ILE A 190 -14.31 17.84 -43.64
CA ILE A 190 -14.19 17.31 -45.02
C ILE A 190 -15.58 17.29 -45.64
N LYS A 191 -16.03 18.47 -46.14
CA LYS A 191 -17.40 18.66 -46.66
C LYS A 191 -17.75 17.73 -47.82
N GLU A 192 -16.77 17.34 -48.65
CA GLU A 192 -16.95 16.44 -49.81
C GLU A 192 -16.90 14.95 -49.46
N SER A 193 -16.69 14.60 -48.21
CA SER A 193 -16.60 13.21 -47.77
C SER A 193 -17.88 12.45 -48.10
N LYS A 194 -17.75 11.29 -48.77
CA LYS A 194 -18.86 10.35 -49.04
C LYS A 194 -18.96 9.24 -47.99
N ALA A 195 -18.09 9.28 -46.96
CA ALA A 195 -18.06 8.25 -45.90
C ALA A 195 -19.39 8.15 -45.16
N THR A 196 -19.81 6.91 -44.87
CA THR A 196 -20.99 6.65 -44.06
C THR A 196 -20.62 6.45 -42.61
N TYR A 197 -21.53 6.71 -41.69
CA TYR A 197 -21.31 6.43 -40.26
C TYR A 197 -20.93 4.97 -39.98
N ALA A 198 -21.58 4.04 -40.70
CA ALA A 198 -21.30 2.60 -40.55
C ALA A 198 -19.85 2.24 -40.93
N THR A 199 -19.31 2.86 -41.98
CA THR A 199 -17.91 2.66 -42.41
C THR A 199 -16.94 3.24 -41.39
N CYS A 200 -17.17 4.47 -40.94
CA CYS A 200 -16.36 5.12 -39.91
C CYS A 200 -16.38 4.33 -38.59
N ARG A 201 -17.55 3.84 -38.17
CA ARG A 201 -17.69 3.03 -36.98
C ARG A 201 -16.91 1.71 -37.08
N ARG A 202 -16.98 1.02 -38.23
CA ARG A 202 -16.20 -0.22 -38.46
C ARG A 202 -14.70 0.07 -38.42
N TYR A 203 -14.26 1.14 -39.04
CA TYR A 203 -12.87 1.56 -39.02
C TYR A 203 -12.37 1.86 -37.61
N LEU A 204 -13.05 2.72 -36.85
CA LEU A 204 -12.64 3.07 -35.49
C LEU A 204 -12.68 1.87 -34.54
N LYS A 205 -13.63 0.94 -34.71
CA LYS A 205 -13.69 -0.31 -33.95
C LYS A 205 -12.62 -1.34 -34.36
N SER A 206 -12.00 -1.20 -35.52
CA SER A 206 -10.91 -2.05 -35.97
C SER A 206 -9.54 -1.58 -35.47
N LEU A 207 -9.46 -0.38 -34.88
CA LEU A 207 -8.24 0.10 -34.26
C LEU A 207 -7.80 -0.84 -33.13
N PRO A 208 -6.50 -1.06 -32.96
CA PRO A 208 -5.97 -1.88 -31.86
C PRO A 208 -6.44 -1.32 -30.51
N GLU A 209 -7.00 -2.17 -29.66
CA GLU A 209 -7.50 -1.77 -28.35
C GLU A 209 -6.45 -1.04 -27.51
N ALA A 210 -5.21 -1.56 -27.52
CA ALA A 210 -4.11 -0.92 -26.81
C ALA A 210 -3.81 0.51 -27.28
N MET A 211 -3.99 0.79 -28.58
CA MET A 211 -3.83 2.13 -29.13
C MET A 211 -4.95 3.07 -28.66
N VAL A 212 -6.19 2.60 -28.67
CA VAL A 212 -7.35 3.39 -28.18
C VAL A 212 -7.21 3.66 -26.68
N ASP A 213 -6.89 2.63 -25.90
CA ASP A 213 -6.73 2.72 -24.46
C ASP A 213 -5.60 3.67 -24.05
N PHE A 214 -4.50 3.69 -24.80
CA PHE A 214 -3.37 4.57 -24.54
C PHE A 214 -3.78 6.06 -24.52
N TYR A 215 -4.68 6.46 -25.43
CA TYR A 215 -5.14 7.84 -25.52
C TYR A 215 -6.34 8.15 -24.63
N GLN A 216 -7.14 7.14 -24.31
CA GLN A 216 -8.41 7.32 -23.61
C GLN A 216 -8.36 6.96 -22.13
N LEU A 217 -7.37 6.22 -21.66
CA LEU A 217 -7.22 5.86 -20.26
C LEU A 217 -6.13 6.69 -19.58
N SER A 218 -6.16 6.73 -18.25
CA SER A 218 -5.02 7.22 -17.50
C SER A 218 -3.84 6.26 -17.69
N GLN A 219 -2.63 6.75 -17.47
CA GLN A 219 -1.42 5.92 -17.57
C GLN A 219 -1.54 4.67 -16.70
N GLU A 220 -2.03 4.82 -15.45
CA GLU A 220 -2.19 3.70 -14.52
C GLU A 220 -3.21 2.67 -15.02
N ALA A 221 -4.35 3.14 -15.57
CA ALA A 221 -5.37 2.24 -16.09
C ALA A 221 -4.89 1.50 -17.36
N PHE A 222 -4.11 2.17 -18.21
CA PHE A 222 -3.48 1.58 -19.39
C PHE A 222 -2.47 0.52 -18.98
N GLU A 223 -1.55 0.83 -18.04
CA GLU A 223 -0.56 -0.09 -17.53
C GLU A 223 -1.22 -1.31 -16.87
N ALA A 224 -2.23 -1.09 -16.04
CA ALA A 224 -2.98 -2.17 -15.38
C ALA A 224 -3.65 -3.13 -16.38
N LYS A 225 -4.09 -2.62 -17.55
CA LYS A 225 -4.77 -3.41 -18.58
C LYS A 225 -3.81 -4.13 -19.52
N HIS A 226 -2.72 -3.49 -19.92
CA HIS A 226 -1.87 -3.93 -21.03
C HIS A 226 -0.49 -4.46 -20.61
N PHE A 227 0.02 -4.07 -19.44
CA PHE A 227 1.34 -4.52 -19.00
C PHE A 227 1.26 -5.85 -18.26
N PRO A 228 2.29 -6.68 -18.35
CA PRO A 228 2.36 -7.91 -17.57
C PRO A 228 2.46 -7.57 -16.10
N TYR A 229 1.62 -8.19 -15.31
CA TYR A 229 1.69 -8.10 -13.86
C TYR A 229 2.65 -9.16 -13.33
N ILE A 230 3.52 -8.75 -12.41
CA ILE A 230 4.46 -9.66 -11.76
C ILE A 230 3.73 -10.42 -10.66
N GLU A 231 3.41 -11.68 -10.90
CA GLU A 231 2.91 -12.58 -9.87
C GLU A 231 4.06 -12.91 -8.91
N ARG A 232 3.97 -12.41 -7.68
CA ARG A 232 4.96 -12.72 -6.64
C ARG A 232 4.69 -14.10 -6.07
N ASP A 233 5.68 -14.97 -6.08
CA ASP A 233 5.57 -16.29 -5.45
C ASP A 233 5.69 -16.15 -3.94
N LYS A 234 4.53 -16.20 -3.26
CA LYS A 234 4.46 -16.13 -1.80
C LYS A 234 5.00 -17.38 -1.10
N LYS A 235 5.22 -18.48 -1.84
CA LYS A 235 5.75 -19.72 -1.26
C LYS A 235 7.18 -19.59 -0.74
N LEU A 236 7.92 -18.60 -1.27
CA LEU A 236 9.28 -18.30 -0.82
C LEU A 236 9.33 -17.56 0.51
N LEU A 237 8.20 -17.00 0.97
CA LEU A 237 8.10 -16.29 2.24
C LEU A 237 7.87 -17.28 3.39
N LYS A 238 8.49 -17.01 4.52
CA LYS A 238 8.11 -17.55 5.82
C LYS A 238 7.06 -16.64 6.48
N ALA A 239 6.39 -17.14 7.49
CA ALA A 239 5.54 -16.31 8.35
C ALA A 239 6.40 -15.22 9.01
N MET A 240 5.87 -14.01 9.14
CA MET A 240 6.54 -12.81 9.65
C MET A 240 7.65 -12.21 8.77
N ASP A 241 7.99 -12.80 7.60
CA ASP A 241 8.91 -12.14 6.66
C ASP A 241 8.31 -10.84 6.13
N GLN A 242 7.02 -10.86 5.82
CA GLN A 242 6.31 -9.68 5.34
C GLN A 242 4.90 -9.62 5.90
N VAL A 243 4.56 -8.50 6.51
CA VAL A 243 3.23 -8.18 7.02
C VAL A 243 2.68 -6.98 6.27
N GLN A 244 1.39 -7.00 5.93
CA GLN A 244 0.68 -5.89 5.29
C GLN A 244 -0.23 -5.20 6.30
N GLY A 245 -0.17 -3.84 6.34
CA GLY A 245 -1.07 -3.02 7.13
C GLY A 245 -2.04 -2.23 6.26
N ASP A 246 -3.32 -2.19 6.63
CA ASP A 246 -4.35 -1.43 5.93
C ASP A 246 -5.52 -1.05 6.83
N HIS A 247 -6.34 -0.09 6.36
CA HIS A 247 -7.59 0.33 6.98
C HIS A 247 -8.77 -0.04 6.09
N HIS A 248 -9.85 -0.50 6.72
CA HIS A 248 -11.08 -0.78 6.00
C HIS A 248 -12.29 -0.25 6.76
N ARG A 249 -13.21 0.37 6.04
CA ARG A 249 -14.49 0.79 6.58
C ARG A 249 -15.46 -0.39 6.55
N ILE A 250 -15.95 -0.80 7.71
CA ILE A 250 -16.91 -1.90 7.79
C ILE A 250 -18.29 -1.39 7.38
N ASP A 251 -18.92 -2.00 6.39
CA ASP A 251 -20.19 -1.53 5.81
C ASP A 251 -21.42 -1.84 6.69
N ARG A 252 -21.32 -1.52 7.97
CA ARG A 252 -22.43 -1.60 8.96
C ARG A 252 -22.50 -0.34 9.82
N VAL A 253 -23.63 -0.13 10.48
CA VAL A 253 -23.84 0.96 11.43
C VAL A 253 -23.89 0.40 12.85
N VAL A 254 -23.29 1.10 13.79
CA VAL A 254 -23.30 0.79 15.21
C VAL A 254 -23.63 2.02 16.03
N MET A 255 -24.18 1.81 17.23
CA MET A 255 -24.50 2.90 18.17
C MET A 255 -23.29 3.16 19.07
N TYR A 256 -22.77 4.39 19.02
CA TYR A 256 -21.68 4.85 19.88
C TYR A 256 -22.05 6.18 20.53
N ASN A 257 -22.06 6.24 21.87
CA ASN A 257 -22.42 7.44 22.64
C ASN A 257 -23.71 8.12 22.15
N GLY A 258 -24.75 7.33 21.87
CA GLY A 258 -26.05 7.84 21.38
C GLY A 258 -26.03 8.30 19.90
N LYS A 259 -24.94 8.13 19.18
CA LYS A 259 -24.82 8.48 17.76
C LYS A 259 -24.59 7.23 16.91
N LEU A 260 -25.17 7.21 15.73
CA LEU A 260 -24.93 6.17 14.73
C LEU A 260 -23.62 6.46 13.99
N VAL A 261 -22.70 5.52 14.03
CA VAL A 261 -21.37 5.61 13.39
C VAL A 261 -21.10 4.41 12.51
N ILE A 262 -20.20 4.57 11.56
CA ILE A 262 -19.67 3.48 10.72
C ILE A 262 -18.28 3.15 11.25
N PRO A 263 -18.05 1.91 11.73
CA PRO A 263 -16.76 1.52 12.27
C PRO A 263 -15.72 1.30 11.16
N TRP A 264 -14.47 1.51 11.52
CA TRP A 264 -13.30 1.15 10.74
C TRP A 264 -12.51 0.08 11.47
N ILE A 265 -11.86 -0.78 10.72
CA ILE A 265 -10.88 -1.73 11.21
C ILE A 265 -9.52 -1.45 10.59
N THR A 266 -8.49 -1.40 11.41
CA THR A 266 -7.08 -1.37 11.01
C THR A 266 -6.51 -2.74 11.25
N THR A 267 -5.88 -3.36 10.26
CA THR A 267 -5.37 -4.72 10.41
C THR A 267 -3.93 -4.85 9.94
N PHE A 268 -3.20 -5.78 10.54
CA PHE A 268 -1.91 -6.28 10.07
C PHE A 268 -2.06 -7.77 9.74
N ALA A 269 -1.88 -8.11 8.46
CA ALA A 269 -2.00 -9.47 7.95
C ALA A 269 -0.65 -10.01 7.51
N ASP A 270 -0.33 -11.23 7.89
CA ASP A 270 0.84 -11.93 7.38
C ASP A 270 0.65 -12.30 5.91
N VAL A 271 1.62 -12.00 5.08
CA VAL A 271 1.51 -12.19 3.62
C VAL A 271 1.56 -13.67 3.25
N ARG A 272 2.32 -14.47 3.99
CA ARG A 272 2.47 -15.89 3.71
C ARG A 272 1.22 -16.68 4.07
N SER A 273 0.73 -16.51 5.27
CA SER A 273 -0.41 -17.27 5.80
C SER A 273 -1.78 -16.61 5.53
N GLY A 274 -1.82 -15.28 5.43
CA GLY A 274 -3.05 -14.50 5.42
C GLY A 274 -3.69 -14.33 6.78
N ALA A 275 -3.02 -14.75 7.86
CA ALA A 275 -3.50 -14.58 9.22
C ALA A 275 -3.53 -13.10 9.62
N ILE A 276 -4.57 -12.69 10.31
CA ILE A 276 -4.67 -11.37 10.92
C ILE A 276 -3.99 -11.44 12.27
N LEU A 277 -2.82 -10.81 12.37
CA LEU A 277 -1.97 -10.89 13.55
C LEU A 277 -2.21 -9.76 14.54
N GLY A 278 -2.62 -8.60 14.03
CA GLY A 278 -2.96 -7.45 14.86
C GLY A 278 -4.06 -6.63 14.22
N TRP A 279 -4.96 -6.10 15.02
CA TRP A 279 -6.07 -5.29 14.54
C TRP A 279 -6.58 -4.33 15.61
N CYS A 280 -7.31 -3.32 15.15
CA CYS A 280 -7.92 -2.32 16.01
C CYS A 280 -9.14 -1.73 15.31
N VAL A 281 -10.24 -1.55 16.03
CA VAL A 281 -11.44 -0.87 15.52
C VAL A 281 -11.52 0.57 16.00
N SER A 282 -12.07 1.45 15.18
CA SER A 282 -12.22 2.87 15.51
C SER A 282 -13.35 3.51 14.72
N ILE A 283 -13.74 4.70 15.12
CA ILE A 283 -14.67 5.53 14.33
C ILE A 283 -13.93 6.18 13.17
N ASN A 284 -12.70 6.65 13.41
CA ASN A 284 -11.84 7.26 12.40
C ASN A 284 -10.42 6.68 12.51
N PRO A 285 -9.90 6.05 11.45
CA PRO A 285 -8.54 5.55 11.45
C PRO A 285 -7.53 6.71 11.54
N ASN A 286 -6.45 6.48 12.25
CA ASN A 286 -5.36 7.44 12.42
C ASN A 286 -4.06 6.71 12.79
N SER A 287 -2.98 7.45 12.98
CA SER A 287 -1.69 6.85 13.35
C SER A 287 -1.72 6.09 14.69
N GLN A 288 -2.60 6.44 15.62
CA GLN A 288 -2.73 5.70 16.89
C GLN A 288 -3.37 4.33 16.67
N THR A 289 -4.38 4.23 15.80
CA THR A 289 -5.01 2.94 15.46
C THR A 289 -4.01 1.99 14.79
N ILE A 290 -3.12 2.55 13.95
CA ILE A 290 -2.03 1.79 13.32
C ILE A 290 -1.09 1.26 14.38
N LEU A 291 -0.66 2.13 15.30
CA LEU A 291 0.26 1.74 16.38
C LEU A 291 -0.36 0.71 17.32
N ALA A 292 -1.64 0.84 17.65
CA ALA A 292 -2.35 -0.12 18.50
C ALA A 292 -2.39 -1.52 17.84
N ALA A 293 -2.78 -1.57 16.57
CA ALA A 293 -2.81 -2.84 15.82
C ALA A 293 -1.40 -3.43 15.62
N TYR A 294 -0.39 -2.59 15.35
CA TYR A 294 1.01 -3.00 15.24
C TYR A 294 1.54 -3.52 16.58
N TYR A 295 1.27 -2.81 17.66
CA TYR A 295 1.65 -3.22 19.02
C TYR A 295 1.05 -4.58 19.39
N MET A 296 -0.25 -4.76 19.18
CA MET A 296 -0.92 -6.05 19.40
C MET A 296 -0.20 -7.18 18.66
N MET A 297 0.15 -6.96 17.40
CA MET A 297 0.85 -7.95 16.59
C MET A 297 2.22 -8.30 17.16
N ILE A 298 3.08 -7.29 17.41
CA ILE A 298 4.47 -7.57 17.81
C ILE A 298 4.58 -8.19 19.20
N MET A 299 3.68 -7.82 20.11
CA MET A 299 3.68 -8.38 21.47
C MET A 299 3.24 -9.83 21.49
N ARG A 300 2.34 -10.24 20.59
CA ARG A 300 1.83 -11.62 20.52
C ARG A 300 2.68 -12.52 19.64
N PHE A 301 3.04 -12.06 18.45
CA PHE A 301 3.67 -12.87 17.41
C PHE A 301 5.14 -12.54 17.19
N GLY A 302 5.63 -11.41 17.70
CA GLY A 302 6.99 -10.93 17.51
C GLY A 302 7.14 -9.92 16.38
N ILE A 303 8.37 -9.48 16.12
CA ILE A 303 8.69 -8.41 15.18
C ILE A 303 8.81 -8.97 13.77
N PRO A 304 8.00 -8.51 12.80
CA PRO A 304 8.14 -8.92 11.41
C PRO A 304 9.40 -8.30 10.79
N GLU A 305 9.97 -8.98 9.78
CA GLU A 305 11.11 -8.44 9.03
C GLU A 305 10.73 -7.18 8.24
N MET A 306 9.57 -7.20 7.61
CA MET A 306 9.09 -6.09 6.79
C MET A 306 7.61 -5.80 7.02
N VAL A 307 7.29 -4.53 7.19
CA VAL A 307 5.91 -4.02 7.24
C VAL A 307 5.63 -3.23 5.97
N HIS A 308 4.68 -3.71 5.19
CA HIS A 308 4.24 -3.09 3.94
C HIS A 308 2.91 -2.40 4.16
N VAL A 309 2.87 -1.08 4.01
CA VAL A 309 1.70 -0.24 4.30
C VAL A 309 1.32 0.61 3.09
N ASP A 310 0.13 1.19 3.14
CA ASP A 310 -0.31 2.12 2.09
C ASP A 310 0.43 3.45 2.14
N ASN A 311 0.35 4.16 1.03
CA ASN A 311 0.93 5.49 0.86
C ASN A 311 0.02 6.60 1.43
N GLY A 312 -0.97 6.23 2.25
CA GLY A 312 -1.93 7.12 2.91
C GLY A 312 -1.29 8.10 3.89
N LYS A 313 -1.98 9.21 4.17
CA LYS A 313 -1.50 10.24 5.09
C LYS A 313 -1.28 9.70 6.51
N ASP A 314 -2.12 8.77 6.95
CA ASP A 314 -2.09 8.20 8.29
C ASP A 314 -0.82 7.37 8.52
N TYR A 315 -0.40 6.59 7.51
CA TYR A 315 0.85 5.83 7.52
C TYR A 315 2.10 6.70 7.32
N LYS A 316 1.95 7.92 6.80
CA LYS A 316 3.04 8.92 6.68
C LYS A 316 3.17 9.83 7.89
N GLY A 317 2.37 9.62 8.90
CA GLY A 317 2.44 10.37 10.16
C GLY A 317 3.85 10.34 10.75
N LYS A 318 4.26 11.45 11.38
CA LYS A 318 5.60 11.60 11.98
C LYS A 318 5.96 10.47 12.95
N THR A 319 4.98 9.94 13.66
CA THR A 319 5.17 8.84 14.61
C THR A 319 5.50 7.51 13.93
N ILE A 320 4.94 7.26 12.74
CA ILE A 320 5.13 6.01 12.00
C ILE A 320 6.34 6.07 11.09
N LYS A 321 6.45 7.15 10.30
CA LYS A 321 7.52 7.36 9.33
C LYS A 321 8.81 7.86 9.97
N GLY A 322 8.69 8.59 11.09
CA GLY A 322 9.75 9.41 11.63
C GLY A 322 9.78 10.82 11.01
N GLN A 323 10.66 11.66 11.49
CA GLN A 323 10.81 13.03 11.01
C GLN A 323 12.25 13.48 11.12
N LYS A 324 12.64 14.37 10.22
CA LYS A 324 13.84 15.16 10.33
C LYS A 324 13.48 16.48 10.98
N ILE A 325 14.18 16.86 12.01
CA ILE A 325 14.00 18.13 12.70
C ILE A 325 15.34 18.87 12.73
N LYS A 326 15.30 20.18 12.58
CA LYS A 326 16.44 21.03 12.82
C LYS A 326 16.44 21.45 14.28
N MET A 327 17.54 21.26 14.94
CA MET A 327 17.74 21.52 16.34
C MET A 327 18.92 22.47 16.51
N LYS A 328 18.76 23.44 17.38
CA LYS A 328 19.88 24.31 17.78
C LYS A 328 20.77 23.55 18.75
N ALA A 329 22.01 23.38 18.41
CA ALA A 329 23.03 22.81 19.27
C ALA A 329 24.11 23.90 19.53
N VAL A 330 24.68 23.85 20.71
CA VAL A 330 25.80 24.72 21.09
C VAL A 330 27.04 23.84 21.17
N ASP A 331 28.09 24.17 20.44
CA ASP A 331 29.34 23.43 20.49
C ASP A 331 30.13 23.74 21.78
N LYS A 332 31.29 23.08 21.94
CA LYS A 332 32.15 23.26 23.11
C LYS A 332 32.72 24.69 23.25
N ASP A 333 32.69 25.46 22.17
CA ASP A 333 33.18 26.82 22.08
C ASP A 333 32.07 27.87 22.26
N GLY A 334 30.83 27.41 22.55
CA GLY A 334 29.66 28.27 22.77
C GLY A 334 29.00 28.79 21.50
N ILE A 335 29.34 28.25 20.31
CA ILE A 335 28.78 28.68 19.03
C ILE A 335 27.50 27.91 18.73
N GLU A 336 26.39 28.65 18.53
CA GLU A 336 25.14 28.05 18.09
C GLU A 336 25.22 27.59 16.62
N HIS A 337 24.89 26.34 16.36
CA HIS A 337 24.74 25.80 15.02
C HIS A 337 23.45 25.01 14.91
N GLU A 338 22.92 24.88 13.68
CA GLU A 338 21.75 24.00 13.40
C GLU A 338 22.23 22.59 13.09
N GLU A 339 21.76 21.63 13.85
CA GLU A 339 22.01 20.21 13.63
C GLU A 339 20.70 19.52 13.13
N GLU A 340 20.79 18.69 12.10
CA GLU A 340 19.66 17.91 11.62
C GLU A 340 19.55 16.61 12.42
N VAL A 341 18.47 16.46 13.18
CA VAL A 341 18.20 15.28 13.99
C VAL A 341 17.12 14.43 13.31
N ILE A 342 17.38 13.13 13.21
CA ILE A 342 16.44 12.16 12.66
C ILE A 342 15.76 11.43 13.81
N ILE A 343 14.45 11.65 13.97
CA ILE A 343 13.62 10.82 14.86
C ILE A 343 13.07 9.68 14.02
N THR A 344 13.54 8.47 14.26
CA THR A 344 13.04 7.26 13.59
C THR A 344 11.58 7.00 13.94
N GLY A 345 10.82 6.46 12.99
CA GLY A 345 9.42 6.09 13.22
C GLY A 345 9.29 4.81 14.06
N ALA A 346 8.14 4.64 14.69
CA ALA A 346 7.86 3.56 15.63
C ALA A 346 8.15 2.17 15.07
N ILE A 347 7.72 1.88 13.85
CA ILE A 347 7.89 0.57 13.21
C ILE A 347 9.38 0.25 13.00
N VAL A 348 10.15 1.24 12.56
CA VAL A 348 11.60 1.09 12.33
C VAL A 348 12.35 0.99 13.65
N THR A 349 11.96 1.76 14.65
CA THR A 349 12.55 1.70 16.00
C THR A 349 12.35 0.33 16.64
N CYS A 350 11.19 -0.32 16.41
CA CYS A 350 10.97 -1.69 16.85
C CYS A 350 11.76 -2.75 16.05
N GLY A 351 12.49 -2.37 15.00
CA GLY A 351 13.35 -3.24 14.22
C GLY A 351 12.75 -3.83 12.95
N SER A 352 11.55 -3.44 12.54
CA SER A 352 10.97 -3.82 11.26
C SER A 352 11.38 -2.86 10.15
N ARG A 353 11.58 -3.36 8.93
CA ARG A 353 11.71 -2.52 7.73
C ARG A 353 10.34 -2.01 7.30
N LEU A 354 10.18 -0.70 7.15
CA LEU A 354 8.95 -0.09 6.66
C LEU A 354 9.01 0.13 5.15
N GLN A 355 8.06 -0.42 4.42
CA GLN A 355 7.93 -0.25 2.98
C GLN A 355 6.54 0.31 2.64
N TYR A 356 6.51 1.35 1.82
CA TYR A 356 5.27 1.91 1.30
C TYR A 356 4.89 1.27 -0.03
N ALA A 357 3.59 1.02 -0.24
CA ALA A 357 3.06 0.61 -1.52
C ALA A 357 3.39 1.68 -2.59
N ARG A 358 3.69 1.24 -3.81
CA ARG A 358 3.78 2.18 -4.93
C ARG A 358 2.42 2.81 -5.15
N ALA A 359 2.39 4.13 -5.33
CA ALA A 359 1.16 4.83 -5.63
C ALA A 359 0.49 4.20 -6.86
N TYR A 360 -0.83 4.06 -6.81
CA TYR A 360 -1.69 3.54 -7.90
C TYR A 360 -1.48 2.08 -8.32
N HIS A 361 -0.70 1.28 -7.58
CA HIS A 361 -0.58 -0.16 -7.80
C HIS A 361 -1.36 -0.95 -6.74
N GLY A 362 -2.69 -0.98 -6.84
CA GLY A 362 -3.60 -1.66 -5.90
C GLY A 362 -3.30 -3.15 -5.70
N GLN A 363 -2.71 -3.81 -6.71
CA GLN A 363 -2.35 -5.24 -6.65
C GLN A 363 -1.27 -5.60 -5.61
N SER A 364 -0.64 -4.60 -4.98
CA SER A 364 0.41 -4.83 -3.97
C SER A 364 -0.12 -5.37 -2.64
N LYS A 365 -1.42 -5.23 -2.35
CA LYS A 365 -2.08 -5.58 -1.07
C LYS A 365 -3.14 -6.68 -1.19
N GLY A 366 -2.99 -7.58 -2.14
CA GLY A 366 -3.98 -8.62 -2.42
C GLY A 366 -4.38 -9.53 -1.22
N VAL A 367 -3.57 -9.58 -0.15
CA VAL A 367 -3.92 -10.32 1.08
C VAL A 367 -4.98 -9.55 1.86
N GLN A 368 -4.77 -8.26 2.09
CA GLN A 368 -5.72 -7.39 2.79
C GLN A 368 -7.03 -7.24 2.02
N GLU A 369 -6.95 -7.02 0.70
CA GLU A 369 -8.14 -6.94 -0.15
C GLU A 369 -8.98 -8.21 -0.10
N ARG A 370 -8.34 -9.38 -0.09
CA ARG A 370 -9.04 -10.66 0.05
C ARG A 370 -9.69 -10.79 1.41
N PHE A 371 -8.99 -10.47 2.48
CA PHE A 371 -9.53 -10.49 3.83
C PHE A 371 -10.76 -9.57 3.96
N TYR A 372 -10.67 -8.32 3.49
CA TYR A 372 -11.80 -7.39 3.57
C TYR A 372 -13.01 -7.83 2.72
N LYS A 373 -12.78 -8.46 1.57
CA LYS A 373 -13.88 -9.08 0.82
C LYS A 373 -14.58 -10.18 1.60
N ILE A 374 -13.82 -11.00 2.33
CA ILE A 374 -14.37 -12.06 3.19
C ILE A 374 -15.12 -11.42 4.37
N LEU A 375 -14.55 -10.39 4.99
CA LEU A 375 -15.19 -9.63 6.07
C LEU A 375 -16.55 -9.06 5.63
N GLU A 376 -16.60 -8.38 4.49
CA GLU A 376 -17.84 -7.79 3.99
C GLU A 376 -18.88 -8.87 3.62
N GLU A 377 -18.45 -9.95 2.99
CA GLU A 377 -19.35 -11.01 2.54
C GLU A 377 -19.91 -11.83 3.69
N TYR A 378 -19.07 -12.23 4.64
CA TYR A 378 -19.45 -13.21 5.67
C TYR A 378 -19.76 -12.58 7.03
N TYR A 379 -19.36 -11.34 7.28
CA TYR A 379 -19.68 -10.60 8.50
C TYR A 379 -20.67 -9.48 8.22
N SER A 380 -20.28 -8.44 7.48
CA SER A 380 -21.10 -7.23 7.33
C SER A 380 -22.47 -7.50 6.71
N LYS A 381 -22.56 -8.36 5.69
CA LYS A 381 -23.83 -8.72 5.05
C LYS A 381 -24.74 -9.60 5.91
N ASN A 382 -24.18 -10.32 6.88
CA ASN A 382 -24.94 -11.16 7.80
C ASN A 382 -25.47 -10.39 9.01
N THR A 383 -25.09 -9.12 9.17
CA THR A 383 -25.62 -8.25 10.23
C THR A 383 -26.87 -7.51 9.74
N GLY A 384 -27.89 -7.39 10.58
CA GLY A 384 -29.16 -6.73 10.21
C GLY A 384 -29.05 -5.24 9.90
N ASN A 385 -27.89 -4.62 10.14
CA ASN A 385 -27.59 -3.19 9.97
C ASN A 385 -26.55 -2.90 8.88
N TYR A 386 -26.48 -3.77 7.85
CA TYR A 386 -25.64 -3.59 6.67
C TYR A 386 -26.09 -2.39 5.81
N ILE A 387 -25.16 -1.51 5.45
CA ILE A 387 -25.45 -0.23 4.76
C ILE A 387 -25.08 -0.19 3.29
N GLY A 388 -24.50 -1.27 2.75
CA GLY A 388 -24.07 -1.38 1.35
C GLY A 388 -22.81 -0.59 1.04
N SER A 389 -21.95 -1.18 0.24
CA SER A 389 -20.66 -0.60 -0.16
C SER A 389 -20.82 0.52 -1.20
N ASN A 390 -21.83 0.44 -2.07
CA ASN A 390 -22.00 1.39 -3.19
C ASN A 390 -23.29 2.21 -3.04
N THR A 391 -23.17 3.52 -3.14
CA THR A 391 -24.29 4.47 -3.02
C THR A 391 -25.36 4.26 -4.09
N ALA A 392 -24.97 3.91 -5.32
CA ALA A 392 -25.89 3.75 -6.44
C ALA A 392 -26.78 2.51 -6.34
N SER A 393 -26.31 1.47 -5.66
CA SER A 393 -27.02 0.18 -5.53
C SER A 393 -27.78 0.01 -4.22
N ARG A 394 -27.82 1.04 -3.35
CA ARG A 394 -28.49 0.96 -2.04
C ARG A 394 -30.00 0.83 -2.18
N VAL A 395 -30.53 -0.22 -1.54
CA VAL A 395 -31.98 -0.38 -1.35
C VAL A 395 -32.53 0.59 -0.30
N ASP A 396 -33.85 0.71 -0.21
CA ASP A 396 -34.47 1.72 0.65
C ASP A 396 -34.19 1.50 2.15
N GLU A 397 -34.08 0.25 2.58
CA GLU A 397 -33.67 -0.12 3.95
C GLU A 397 -32.29 0.46 4.30
N GLN A 398 -31.31 0.29 3.42
CA GLN A 398 -29.96 0.83 3.61
C GLN A 398 -29.96 2.37 3.59
N LYS A 399 -30.81 2.99 2.77
CA LYS A 399 -30.99 4.45 2.75
C LYS A 399 -31.55 4.98 4.08
N LEU A 400 -32.37 4.19 4.78
CA LEU A 400 -32.91 4.58 6.09
C LEU A 400 -31.78 4.71 7.13
N TYR A 401 -30.80 3.81 7.18
CA TYR A 401 -29.63 3.96 8.07
C TYR A 401 -28.85 5.24 7.78
N TRP A 402 -28.64 5.56 6.49
CA TRP A 402 -27.98 6.80 6.10
C TRP A 402 -28.78 8.07 6.49
N ARG A 403 -30.10 8.00 6.44
CA ARG A 403 -30.97 9.09 6.91
C ARG A 403 -30.91 9.20 8.44
N ALA A 404 -30.89 8.09 9.14
CA ALA A 404 -30.77 8.06 10.60
C ALA A 404 -29.43 8.65 11.08
N MET A 405 -28.32 8.30 10.44
CA MET A 405 -26.99 8.89 10.72
C MET A 405 -26.98 10.42 10.54
N LYS A 406 -27.79 10.95 9.61
CA LYS A 406 -27.95 12.40 9.38
C LYS A 406 -29.02 13.05 10.26
N GLY A 407 -29.54 12.34 11.27
CA GLY A 407 -30.61 12.83 12.12
C GLY A 407 -31.99 13.01 11.44
N LYS A 408 -32.16 12.46 10.21
CA LYS A 408 -33.39 12.57 9.42
C LYS A 408 -34.36 11.39 9.58
N ALA A 409 -34.01 10.40 10.38
CA ALA A 409 -34.84 9.25 10.74
C ALA A 409 -34.39 8.73 12.12
N LYS A 410 -35.26 7.97 12.81
CA LYS A 410 -34.91 7.28 14.07
C LYS A 410 -34.79 5.78 13.79
N ARG A 411 -33.72 5.16 14.29
CA ARG A 411 -33.50 3.70 14.29
C ARG A 411 -32.94 3.32 15.66
N ASN A 412 -33.64 2.42 16.33
CA ASN A 412 -33.27 1.94 17.67
C ASN A 412 -32.83 0.48 17.68
N ASP A 413 -32.82 -0.13 16.49
CA ASP A 413 -32.48 -1.54 16.22
C ASP A 413 -31.00 -1.76 15.88
N VAL A 414 -30.15 -0.82 16.25
CA VAL A 414 -28.71 -0.86 15.99
C VAL A 414 -27.98 -1.29 17.25
N GLY A 415 -27.16 -2.32 17.17
CA GLY A 415 -26.37 -2.83 18.28
C GLY A 415 -25.38 -1.80 18.85
N SER A 416 -24.99 -1.99 20.09
CA SER A 416 -24.04 -1.13 20.78
C SER A 416 -22.62 -1.28 20.21
N TRP A 417 -21.76 -0.33 20.55
CA TRP A 417 -20.33 -0.41 20.20
C TRP A 417 -19.65 -1.60 20.91
N GLU A 418 -20.01 -1.87 22.13
CA GLU A 418 -19.50 -2.96 22.96
C GLU A 418 -19.86 -4.33 22.35
N ASP A 419 -21.11 -4.49 21.91
CA ASP A 419 -21.55 -5.72 21.23
C ASP A 419 -20.83 -5.90 19.89
N PHE A 420 -20.65 -4.81 19.14
CA PHE A 420 -19.89 -4.83 17.90
C PHE A 420 -18.44 -5.30 18.12
N ILE A 421 -17.79 -4.87 19.21
CA ILE A 421 -16.42 -5.30 19.51
C ILE A 421 -16.37 -6.78 19.78
N LYS A 422 -17.29 -7.32 20.58
CA LYS A 422 -17.38 -8.77 20.85
C LYS A 422 -17.58 -9.56 19.55
N GLU A 423 -18.51 -9.12 18.73
CA GLU A 423 -18.81 -9.76 17.45
C GLU A 423 -17.59 -9.76 16.51
N ILE A 424 -16.93 -8.61 16.34
CA ILE A 424 -15.78 -8.52 15.43
C ILE A 424 -14.56 -9.28 15.96
N THR A 425 -14.37 -9.31 17.27
CA THR A 425 -13.33 -10.11 17.92
C THR A 425 -13.56 -11.59 17.65
N TYR A 426 -14.78 -12.07 17.91
CA TYR A 426 -15.15 -13.45 17.60
C TYR A 426 -14.94 -13.77 16.13
N TRP A 427 -15.36 -12.87 15.23
CA TRP A 427 -15.27 -13.08 13.80
C TRP A 427 -13.82 -13.12 13.30
N VAL A 428 -12.94 -12.25 13.79
CA VAL A 428 -11.50 -12.29 13.42
C VAL A 428 -10.84 -13.58 13.92
N ASN A 429 -11.19 -14.03 15.14
CA ASN A 429 -10.72 -15.31 15.65
C ASN A 429 -11.19 -16.46 14.76
N TRP A 430 -12.50 -16.52 14.46
CA TRP A 430 -13.09 -17.50 13.56
C TRP A 430 -12.40 -17.50 12.18
N TYR A 431 -12.13 -16.32 11.61
CA TYR A 431 -11.40 -16.21 10.34
C TYR A 431 -10.01 -16.85 10.43
N ASN A 432 -9.29 -16.62 11.51
CA ASN A 432 -7.96 -17.19 11.66
C ASN A 432 -7.98 -18.71 11.88
N THR A 433 -8.91 -19.21 12.68
CA THR A 433 -8.91 -20.62 13.17
C THR A 433 -9.77 -21.56 12.35
N GLU A 434 -10.88 -21.07 11.74
CA GLU A 434 -11.89 -21.92 11.10
C GLU A 434 -12.00 -21.67 9.58
N TRP A 435 -11.69 -20.45 9.11
CA TRP A 435 -11.81 -20.14 7.69
C TRP A 435 -10.77 -20.91 6.86
N VAL A 436 -11.24 -21.78 5.96
CA VAL A 436 -10.36 -22.57 5.07
C VAL A 436 -10.10 -21.79 3.78
N SER A 437 -8.83 -21.59 3.44
CA SER A 437 -8.39 -20.81 2.30
C SER A 437 -8.47 -21.59 0.98
N ASP A 438 -9.01 -20.94 -0.07
CA ASP A 438 -8.97 -21.43 -1.45
C ASP A 438 -7.73 -20.95 -2.23
N ALA A 439 -6.87 -20.14 -1.62
CA ALA A 439 -5.68 -19.60 -2.27
C ALA A 439 -4.71 -20.73 -2.64
N LYS A 440 -4.13 -20.68 -3.85
CA LYS A 440 -3.28 -21.74 -4.41
C LYS A 440 -2.07 -22.10 -3.54
N ASP A 441 -1.55 -21.11 -2.82
CA ASP A 441 -0.35 -21.21 -1.97
C ASP A 441 -0.63 -21.79 -0.58
N ARG A 442 -1.91 -21.84 -0.14
CA ARG A 442 -2.36 -22.32 1.17
C ARG A 442 -3.75 -22.99 1.12
N LYS A 443 -4.05 -23.63 0.01
CA LYS A 443 -5.36 -24.28 -0.22
C LYS A 443 -5.62 -25.38 0.81
N GLY A 444 -6.78 -25.32 1.44
CA GLY A 444 -7.22 -26.32 2.43
C GLY A 444 -6.67 -26.09 3.85
N LEU A 445 -5.95 -24.99 4.08
CA LEU A 445 -5.45 -24.59 5.39
C LEU A 445 -6.21 -23.39 5.90
N THR A 446 -6.37 -23.31 7.23
CA THR A 446 -6.77 -22.06 7.87
C THR A 446 -5.58 -21.10 7.92
N PRO A 447 -5.80 -19.77 8.07
CA PRO A 447 -4.71 -18.81 8.23
C PRO A 447 -3.75 -19.17 9.37
N GLU A 448 -4.28 -19.64 10.51
CA GLU A 448 -3.48 -20.12 11.65
C GLU A 448 -2.62 -21.33 11.28
N GLN A 449 -3.22 -22.36 10.68
CA GLN A 449 -2.48 -23.54 10.24
C GLN A 449 -1.38 -23.17 9.24
N ALA A 450 -1.69 -22.28 8.28
CA ALA A 450 -0.72 -21.81 7.32
C ALA A 450 0.38 -20.98 7.99
N PHE A 451 0.09 -20.21 9.04
CA PHE A 451 1.07 -19.46 9.82
C PHE A 451 2.03 -20.41 10.55
N ILE A 452 1.49 -21.37 11.29
CA ILE A 452 2.28 -22.33 12.08
C ILE A 452 3.18 -23.20 11.18
N GLN A 453 2.65 -23.68 10.05
CA GLN A 453 3.41 -24.49 9.10
C GLN A 453 4.59 -23.76 8.46
N ASN A 454 4.48 -22.44 8.30
CA ASN A 454 5.50 -21.63 7.64
C ASN A 454 6.28 -20.74 8.60
N MET A 455 6.20 -21.02 9.90
CA MET A 455 6.99 -20.29 10.89
C MET A 455 8.50 -20.47 10.66
N PRO A 456 9.28 -19.37 10.79
CA PRO A 456 10.72 -19.48 10.87
C PRO A 456 11.15 -20.21 12.16
N GLU A 457 12.41 -20.63 12.22
CA GLU A 457 12.97 -21.29 13.43
C GLU A 457 12.95 -20.36 14.64
N ALA A 458 13.18 -19.05 14.41
CA ALA A 458 13.14 -18.03 15.44
C ALA A 458 12.44 -16.77 14.93
N ILE A 459 11.66 -16.13 15.80
CA ILE A 459 11.07 -14.80 15.56
C ILE A 459 11.60 -13.86 16.65
N ARG A 460 12.02 -12.66 16.23
CA ARG A 460 12.51 -11.63 17.15
C ARG A 460 11.38 -11.18 18.08
N LYS A 461 11.62 -11.22 19.38
CA LYS A 461 10.70 -10.64 20.36
C LYS A 461 10.98 -9.16 20.54
N PRO A 462 9.94 -8.33 20.73
CA PRO A 462 10.14 -6.94 21.08
C PRO A 462 10.72 -6.82 22.49
N ASP A 463 11.70 -5.94 22.65
CA ASP A 463 12.11 -5.47 23.96
C ASP A 463 11.07 -4.46 24.47
N PRO A 464 10.44 -4.67 25.64
CA PRO A 464 9.37 -3.81 26.14
C PRO A 464 9.76 -2.34 26.27
N ALA A 465 11.00 -2.04 26.67
CA ALA A 465 11.48 -0.66 26.80
C ALA A 465 11.61 0.02 25.43
N THR A 466 12.16 -0.69 24.44
CA THR A 466 12.23 -0.21 23.05
C THR A 466 10.85 0.03 22.47
N VAL A 467 9.89 -0.85 22.73
CA VAL A 467 8.49 -0.68 22.28
C VAL A 467 7.88 0.56 22.91
N GLN A 468 8.04 0.75 24.21
CA GLN A 468 7.54 1.94 24.91
C GLN A 468 8.13 3.22 24.32
N LEU A 469 9.43 3.24 24.06
CA LEU A 469 10.10 4.38 23.41
C LEU A 469 9.59 4.61 21.98
N ALA A 470 9.41 3.56 21.20
CA ALA A 470 8.96 3.64 19.81
C ALA A 470 7.54 4.20 19.69
N LEU A 471 6.66 3.85 20.63
CA LEU A 471 5.26 4.30 20.63
C LEU A 471 5.08 5.74 21.12
N THR A 472 6.13 6.36 21.69
CA THR A 472 6.08 7.76 22.11
C THR A 472 6.36 8.71 20.94
N ARG A 473 5.57 9.76 20.81
CA ARG A 473 5.83 10.81 19.84
C ARG A 473 6.92 11.76 20.37
N GLY A 474 8.04 11.85 19.67
CA GLY A 474 9.07 12.83 19.97
C GLY A 474 8.69 14.23 19.47
N GLU A 475 8.66 15.21 20.36
CA GLU A 475 8.43 16.62 20.05
C GLU A 475 9.61 17.45 20.49
N LEU A 476 10.11 18.32 19.59
CA LEU A 476 11.16 19.25 19.94
C LEU A 476 10.60 20.36 20.84
N ARG A 477 11.23 20.59 21.99
CA ARG A 477 10.89 21.66 22.92
C ARG A 477 12.14 22.32 23.47
N THR A 478 12.01 23.59 23.80
CA THR A 478 13.06 24.32 24.53
C THR A 478 12.81 24.17 26.02
N VAL A 479 13.83 23.80 26.76
CA VAL A 479 13.79 23.74 28.23
C VAL A 479 13.63 25.15 28.78
N ARG A 480 12.61 25.36 29.61
CA ARG A 480 12.33 26.59 30.31
C ARG A 480 12.63 26.40 31.80
N GLU A 481 12.55 27.47 32.57
CA GLU A 481 12.76 27.43 34.02
C GLU A 481 11.84 26.43 34.74
N ASN A 482 10.63 26.22 34.19
CA ASN A 482 9.63 25.28 34.73
C ASN A 482 9.66 23.92 34.01
N GLY A 483 10.75 23.56 33.32
CA GLY A 483 10.87 22.33 32.56
C GLY A 483 10.43 22.47 31.11
N VAL A 484 9.74 21.48 30.57
CA VAL A 484 9.31 21.40 29.15
C VAL A 484 7.81 21.25 29.05
N SER A 485 7.17 22.01 28.17
CA SER A 485 5.73 21.98 27.95
C SER A 485 5.33 21.20 26.69
N VAL A 486 4.47 20.18 26.82
CA VAL A 486 3.95 19.39 25.71
C VAL A 486 2.48 19.07 25.94
N GLY A 487 1.63 19.35 24.94
CA GLY A 487 0.21 19.00 24.98
C GLY A 487 -0.57 19.64 26.13
N GLY A 488 -0.14 20.83 26.59
CA GLY A 488 -0.79 21.54 27.70
C GLY A 488 -0.37 21.06 29.09
N ALA A 489 0.60 20.16 29.20
CA ALA A 489 1.21 19.75 30.46
C ALA A 489 2.69 20.17 30.51
N ASP A 490 3.13 20.58 31.68
CA ASP A 490 4.53 20.92 31.96
C ASP A 490 5.18 19.72 32.65
N TYR A 491 6.31 19.28 32.11
CA TYR A 491 7.10 18.16 32.63
C TYR A 491 8.41 18.68 33.19
N TRP A 492 8.72 18.26 34.40
CA TRP A 492 9.92 18.69 35.10
C TRP A 492 10.73 17.50 35.63
N ALA A 493 12.05 17.68 35.66
CA ALA A 493 13.01 16.80 36.29
C ALA A 493 14.21 17.61 36.74
N GLU A 494 14.89 17.16 37.78
CA GLU A 494 16.06 17.88 38.33
C GLU A 494 17.19 18.02 37.31
N GLU A 495 17.38 17.01 36.46
CA GLU A 495 18.41 17.00 35.41
C GLU A 495 18.17 18.03 34.31
N LEU A 496 16.99 18.67 34.26
CA LEU A 496 16.70 19.80 33.37
C LEU A 496 17.30 21.11 33.86
N ILE A 497 17.72 21.14 35.12
CA ILE A 497 18.41 22.29 35.69
C ILE A 497 19.76 22.44 35.00
N GLY A 498 20.10 23.42 34.32
CA GLY A 498 21.33 23.57 33.52
C GLY A 498 21.17 23.30 32.03
N LEU A 499 19.99 22.84 31.61
CA LEU A 499 19.64 22.72 30.19
C LEU A 499 18.70 23.83 29.74
N THR A 500 18.41 24.82 30.60
CA THR A 500 17.50 25.94 30.29
C THR A 500 17.99 26.69 29.04
N GLY A 501 17.06 26.91 28.08
CA GLY A 501 17.36 27.49 26.77
C GLY A 501 17.78 26.48 25.71
N GLN A 502 18.20 25.30 26.09
CA GLN A 502 18.56 24.25 25.14
C GLN A 502 17.29 23.54 24.58
N GLN A 503 17.44 23.04 23.37
CA GLN A 503 16.37 22.23 22.74
C GLN A 503 16.56 20.76 23.07
N VAL A 504 15.48 20.11 23.47
CA VAL A 504 15.43 18.69 23.81
C VAL A 504 14.27 18.01 23.07
N ILE A 505 14.36 16.71 22.87
CA ILE A 505 13.26 15.90 22.33
C ILE A 505 12.48 15.33 23.51
N VAL A 506 11.25 15.78 23.65
CA VAL A 506 10.32 15.30 24.69
C VAL A 506 9.46 14.18 24.12
N ARG A 507 9.45 13.04 24.77
CA ARG A 507 8.64 11.88 24.42
C ARG A 507 7.66 11.58 25.53
N VAL A 508 6.41 11.98 25.35
CA VAL A 508 5.34 11.76 26.34
C VAL A 508 4.92 10.30 26.30
N ASN A 509 4.85 9.68 27.47
CA ASN A 509 4.35 8.33 27.61
C ASN A 509 2.84 8.29 27.27
N LEU A 510 2.44 7.52 26.27
CA LEU A 510 1.04 7.43 25.82
C LEU A 510 0.16 6.66 26.80
N THR A 511 0.75 5.77 27.60
CA THR A 511 0.04 4.98 28.63
C THR A 511 -0.03 5.70 29.96
N ASN A 512 0.96 6.53 30.26
CA ASN A 512 1.00 7.36 31.47
C ASN A 512 1.40 8.79 31.10
N ARG A 513 0.42 9.63 30.81
CA ARG A 513 0.64 11.04 30.44
C ARG A 513 1.29 11.90 31.53
N ASN A 514 1.45 11.38 32.74
CA ASN A 514 2.16 12.07 33.79
C ASN A 514 3.67 11.93 33.67
N GLU A 515 4.16 11.10 32.73
CA GLU A 515 5.56 10.82 32.51
C GLU A 515 5.98 11.21 31.09
N ALA A 516 7.17 11.81 30.97
CA ALA A 516 7.79 12.08 29.69
C ALA A 516 9.28 11.69 29.74
N LEU A 517 9.79 11.14 28.65
CA LEU A 517 11.20 10.87 28.46
C LEU A 517 11.82 12.06 27.74
N ILE A 518 12.90 12.59 28.29
CA ILE A 518 13.64 13.71 27.71
C ILE A 518 14.91 13.17 27.06
N CYS A 519 15.08 13.42 25.79
CA CYS A 519 16.23 12.96 25.00
C CYS A 519 17.02 14.13 24.43
N ASN A 520 18.33 13.94 24.26
CA ASN A 520 19.20 14.90 23.60
C ASN A 520 18.99 14.89 22.06
N ASN A 521 19.80 15.71 21.34
CA ASN A 521 19.82 15.77 19.87
C ASN A 521 20.19 14.45 19.19
N LYS A 522 20.91 13.57 19.87
CA LYS A 522 21.28 12.22 19.37
C LYS A 522 20.23 11.17 19.69
N GLY A 523 19.10 11.55 20.31
CA GLY A 523 18.05 10.61 20.72
C GLY A 523 18.37 9.80 21.98
N GLN A 524 19.48 10.11 22.66
CA GLN A 524 19.84 9.46 23.93
C GLN A 524 19.00 10.03 25.06
N LEU A 525 18.53 9.14 25.95
CA LEU A 525 17.75 9.50 27.11
C LEU A 525 18.61 10.33 28.08
N LEU A 526 18.15 11.54 28.43
CA LEU A 526 18.76 12.39 29.43
C LEU A 526 18.15 12.11 30.80
N CYS A 527 16.81 12.18 30.89
CA CYS A 527 16.11 11.98 32.14
C CYS A 527 14.64 11.59 31.89
N LYS A 528 13.97 11.17 32.95
CA LYS A 528 12.54 10.98 33.01
C LYS A 528 11.91 12.16 33.74
N ALA A 529 11.00 12.88 33.10
CA ALA A 529 10.32 14.03 33.65
C ALA A 529 8.86 13.73 33.98
N TYR A 530 8.32 14.38 34.98
CA TYR A 530 6.98 14.15 35.49
C TYR A 530 6.13 15.42 35.39
N ALA A 531 4.84 15.25 35.09
CA ALA A 531 3.90 16.37 34.92
C ALA A 531 3.49 17.03 36.24
N ASP A 532 3.69 16.38 37.38
CA ASP A 532 3.20 16.83 38.68
C ASP A 532 4.31 17.04 39.72
N VAL A 533 5.55 17.20 39.26
CA VAL A 533 6.68 17.42 40.16
C VAL A 533 6.84 18.91 40.40
N PHE A 534 6.78 19.32 41.66
CA PHE A 534 7.08 20.68 42.09
C PHE A 534 8.57 20.82 42.32
N MET A 535 9.15 21.93 41.82
CA MET A 535 10.54 22.26 42.14
C MET A 535 10.64 22.68 43.61
N GLU A 536 11.31 21.92 44.45
CA GLU A 536 11.82 22.39 45.71
C GLU A 536 13.02 23.31 45.42
N THR A 537 12.75 24.58 45.24
CA THR A 537 13.84 25.57 45.23
C THR A 537 14.16 25.95 46.67
N GLY A 538 15.34 25.57 47.13
CA GLY A 538 15.76 25.73 48.51
C GLY A 538 15.45 27.12 49.09
N ASN A 539 14.85 27.15 50.27
CA ASN A 539 14.55 28.28 51.14
C ASN A 539 13.33 29.19 50.86
N MET A 540 12.44 28.84 49.95
CA MET A 540 11.17 29.55 49.78
C MET A 540 9.96 28.66 50.13
N GLU A 541 9.98 28.01 51.27
CA GLU A 541 8.92 27.04 51.67
C GLU A 541 7.49 27.64 51.70
N LYS A 542 7.37 28.91 52.11
CA LYS A 542 6.05 29.56 52.21
C LYS A 542 5.45 29.98 50.87
N ASP A 543 6.27 30.46 49.96
CA ASP A 543 5.81 30.85 48.60
C ASP A 543 5.50 29.63 47.74
N ASN A 544 6.27 28.57 47.88
CA ASN A 544 6.01 27.29 47.25
C ASN A 544 4.74 26.59 47.74
N GLU A 545 4.47 26.63 49.05
CA GLU A 545 3.21 26.11 49.59
C GLU A 545 1.96 26.85 49.08
N PHE A 546 2.07 28.18 48.93
CA PHE A 546 0.98 29.00 48.40
C PHE A 546 0.74 28.68 46.91
N VAL A 547 1.78 28.69 46.07
CA VAL A 547 1.69 28.36 44.66
C VAL A 547 1.18 26.92 44.46
N ASN A 548 1.64 26.00 45.29
CA ASN A 548 1.22 24.59 45.24
C ASN A 548 -0.24 24.42 45.70
N ARG A 549 -0.71 25.22 46.65
CA ARG A 549 -2.11 25.26 47.12
C ARG A 549 -3.02 25.80 46.02
N VAL A 550 -2.65 26.95 45.43
CA VAL A 550 -3.41 27.57 44.33
C VAL A 550 -3.47 26.66 43.12
N ARG A 551 -2.35 26.00 42.73
CA ARG A 551 -2.32 25.02 41.65
C ARG A 551 -3.16 23.79 41.96
N ARG A 552 -3.18 23.29 43.20
CA ARG A 552 -4.05 22.19 43.65
C ARG A 552 -5.52 22.59 43.57
N ASP A 553 -5.86 23.78 44.08
CA ASP A 553 -7.22 24.29 44.09
C ASP A 553 -7.77 24.52 42.67
N ILE A 554 -6.97 25.06 41.77
CA ILE A 554 -7.33 25.21 40.34
C ILE A 554 -7.53 23.83 39.70
N ARG A 555 -6.61 22.90 39.93
CA ARG A 555 -6.71 21.52 39.38
C ARG A 555 -7.94 20.79 39.96
N GLN A 556 -8.24 20.98 41.22
CA GLN A 556 -9.42 20.40 41.85
C GLN A 556 -10.72 20.99 41.29
N LYS A 557 -10.76 22.31 41.06
CA LYS A 557 -11.89 22.97 40.41
C LYS A 557 -12.06 22.55 38.96
N VAL A 558 -10.97 22.42 38.20
CA VAL A 558 -11.00 21.90 36.83
C VAL A 558 -11.44 20.43 36.82
N LYS A 559 -10.96 19.60 37.76
CA LYS A 559 -11.42 18.22 37.93
C LYS A 559 -12.90 18.14 38.28
N GLU A 560 -13.37 19.06 39.11
CA GLU A 560 -14.76 19.13 39.53
C GLU A 560 -15.69 19.64 38.43
N GLN A 561 -15.26 20.65 37.67
CA GLN A 561 -15.95 21.11 36.46
C GLN A 561 -15.94 20.05 35.36
N SER A 562 -14.81 19.38 35.12
CA SER A 562 -14.79 18.23 34.24
C SER A 562 -15.68 17.10 34.73
N ARG A 563 -15.89 16.86 36.04
CA ARG A 563 -16.88 15.93 36.60
C ARG A 563 -18.30 16.31 36.24
N LEU A 564 -18.65 17.58 36.32
CA LEU A 564 -19.99 18.10 36.02
C LEU A 564 -20.32 18.09 34.51
N THR A 565 -19.32 18.07 33.64
CA THR A 565 -19.51 18.06 32.20
C THR A 565 -19.49 16.66 31.57
N HIS A 566 -19.56 15.58 32.38
CA HIS A 566 -19.47 14.19 31.88
C HIS A 566 -18.23 13.86 31.03
N LEU A 567 -17.16 14.64 31.12
CA LEU A 567 -15.88 14.35 30.51
C LEU A 567 -15.03 13.35 31.34
N HIS A 568 -15.67 12.50 32.12
CA HIS A 568 -15.08 11.79 33.25
C HIS A 568 -14.63 10.37 33.04
N THR A 569 -14.97 9.76 31.99
CA THR A 569 -14.21 8.61 31.56
C THR A 569 -13.11 9.14 30.65
N LYS A 570 -11.88 9.30 31.17
CA LYS A 570 -10.75 9.40 30.26
C LYS A 570 -10.89 8.21 29.31
N PRO A 571 -11.23 8.43 28.05
CA PRO A 571 -11.27 7.28 27.14
C PRO A 571 -9.87 6.66 27.20
N LYS A 572 -9.80 5.37 27.48
CA LYS A 572 -8.54 4.65 27.38
C LYS A 572 -7.97 4.95 26.00
N ASN A 573 -6.72 5.34 25.92
CA ASN A 573 -6.12 5.57 24.61
C ASN A 573 -5.92 4.21 23.91
N MET A 574 -5.77 4.25 22.58
CA MET A 574 -5.62 3.07 21.74
C MET A 574 -4.55 2.11 22.21
N LEU A 575 -3.49 2.66 22.78
CA LEU A 575 -2.35 1.88 23.24
C LEU A 575 -2.67 1.17 24.57
N GLU A 576 -3.34 1.85 25.50
CA GLU A 576 -3.80 1.24 26.76
C GLU A 576 -4.72 0.06 26.48
N ILE A 577 -5.62 0.21 25.52
CA ILE A 577 -6.54 -0.85 25.10
C ILE A 577 -5.78 -2.01 24.45
N ALA A 578 -4.80 -1.71 23.58
CA ALA A 578 -3.96 -2.72 22.95
C ALA A 578 -3.15 -3.50 23.99
N MET A 579 -2.65 -2.82 25.02
CA MET A 579 -1.90 -3.42 26.11
C MET A 579 -2.79 -4.31 26.98
N GLU A 580 -3.96 -3.86 27.36
CA GLU A 580 -4.93 -4.66 28.12
C GLU A 580 -5.32 -5.93 27.35
N ALA A 581 -5.60 -5.80 26.05
CA ALA A 581 -6.00 -6.95 25.23
C ALA A 581 -4.86 -7.97 25.00
N THR A 582 -3.61 -7.54 25.06
CA THR A 582 -2.46 -8.45 24.94
C THR A 582 -2.03 -9.06 26.28
N GLY A 583 -2.57 -8.56 27.40
CA GLY A 583 -2.17 -8.98 28.74
C GLY A 583 -0.70 -8.67 29.06
N VAL A 584 -0.09 -7.72 28.35
CA VAL A 584 1.30 -7.34 28.53
C VAL A 584 1.39 -6.11 29.42
N GLU A 585 1.92 -6.26 30.63
CA GLU A 585 2.35 -5.13 31.43
C GLU A 585 3.69 -4.59 30.92
N ILE A 586 3.74 -3.30 30.58
CA ILE A 586 5.02 -2.65 30.26
C ILE A 586 5.80 -2.49 31.57
N PRO A 587 7.03 -3.00 31.65
CA PRO A 587 7.90 -2.75 32.79
C PRO A 587 8.06 -1.23 32.97
N ARG A 588 8.00 -0.76 34.21
CA ARG A 588 8.28 0.66 34.49
C ARG A 588 9.70 0.99 34.04
N VAL A 589 9.86 2.14 33.39
CA VAL A 589 11.16 2.63 32.86
C VAL A 589 12.24 2.71 33.98
N GLU A 590 11.81 2.77 35.25
CA GLU A 590 12.71 2.77 36.42
C GLU A 590 13.67 1.55 36.47
N GLN A 591 13.34 0.47 35.77
CA GLN A 591 14.20 -0.74 35.72
C GLN A 591 15.18 -0.74 34.55
N TYR A 592 15.10 0.25 33.67
CA TYR A 592 15.95 0.32 32.48
C TYR A 592 16.65 1.68 32.38
N ILE A 593 17.67 1.89 33.19
CA ILE A 593 18.71 2.89 32.92
C ILE A 593 19.84 2.11 32.25
N PRO A 594 20.04 2.21 30.92
CA PRO A 594 21.23 1.63 30.33
C PRO A 594 22.45 2.34 30.93
N GLN A 595 23.32 1.61 31.56
CA GLN A 595 24.65 2.14 31.89
C GLN A 595 25.32 2.47 30.57
N ILE A 596 25.52 3.78 30.36
CA ILE A 596 26.05 4.33 29.10
C ILE A 596 27.58 4.15 29.15
N GLU A 597 28.05 3.02 28.66
CA GLU A 597 29.48 2.84 28.38
C GLU A 597 29.79 2.27 27.00
N GLU A 598 28.89 2.21 26.06
CA GLU A 598 29.25 1.88 24.65
C GLU A 598 28.32 2.58 23.67
N GLU A 599 28.88 2.99 22.51
CA GLU A 599 28.11 3.52 21.39
C GLU A 599 26.89 2.62 21.11
N PRO A 600 25.69 3.17 20.90
CA PRO A 600 24.52 2.35 20.62
C PRO A 600 24.73 1.65 19.27
N LYS A 601 25.23 0.45 19.28
CA LYS A 601 24.88 -0.50 18.24
C LYS A 601 23.37 -0.44 18.12
N ALA A 602 22.86 -0.22 16.89
CA ALA A 602 21.42 -0.23 16.60
C ALA A 602 20.80 -1.31 17.50
N ALA A 603 19.88 -0.88 18.40
CA ALA A 603 19.40 -1.72 19.49
C ALA A 603 18.98 -3.07 18.91
N GLY A 604 19.89 -4.01 18.97
CA GLY A 604 19.66 -5.36 18.52
C GLY A 604 18.65 -5.94 19.50
N ALA A 605 17.45 -6.24 19.01
CA ALA A 605 16.58 -7.11 19.74
C ALA A 605 17.41 -8.35 20.09
N GLU A 606 17.63 -8.60 21.39
CA GLU A 606 18.19 -9.89 21.79
C GLU A 606 17.32 -10.99 21.16
N ASP A 607 17.94 -11.92 20.44
CA ASP A 607 17.28 -13.06 19.81
C ASP A 607 16.71 -13.99 20.90
N ARG A 608 15.59 -13.57 21.51
CA ARG A 608 14.81 -14.45 22.36
C ARG A 608 13.94 -15.33 21.47
N GLN A 609 14.36 -16.56 21.31
CA GLN A 609 13.69 -17.54 20.47
C GLN A 609 12.31 -17.93 21.04
N ILE A 610 11.28 -17.84 20.21
CA ILE A 610 9.96 -18.41 20.50
C ILE A 610 9.88 -19.76 19.79
N THR A 611 9.69 -20.84 20.56
CA THR A 611 9.54 -22.18 19.99
C THR A 611 8.13 -22.40 19.41
N LYS A 612 8.03 -23.18 18.33
CA LYS A 612 6.78 -23.46 17.58
C LYS A 612 5.57 -23.90 18.42
N GLY A 613 5.79 -24.53 19.59
CA GLY A 613 4.71 -25.06 20.42
C GLY A 613 3.89 -24.05 21.23
N LYS A 614 4.29 -22.77 21.28
CA LYS A 614 3.63 -21.75 22.11
C LYS A 614 2.55 -20.92 21.38
N TYR A 615 2.35 -21.12 20.08
CA TYR A 615 1.46 -20.24 19.29
C TYR A 615 0.00 -20.69 19.21
N GLN A 616 -0.33 -21.91 19.61
CA GLN A 616 -1.70 -22.44 19.53
C GLN A 616 -2.76 -21.60 20.28
N ASN A 617 -2.35 -20.85 21.31
CA ASN A 617 -3.27 -20.03 22.11
C ASN A 617 -3.27 -18.54 21.75
N TYR A 618 -2.43 -18.08 20.80
CA TYR A 618 -2.31 -16.65 20.50
C TYR A 618 -3.41 -16.10 19.59
N PHE A 619 -4.11 -16.96 18.87
CA PHE A 619 -5.22 -16.56 18.00
C PHE A 619 -6.55 -16.40 18.74
N ASN A 620 -6.72 -17.03 19.90
CA ASN A 620 -7.86 -16.83 20.77
C ASN A 620 -7.66 -15.54 21.58
N ILE A 621 -8.46 -14.53 21.27
CA ILE A 621 -8.50 -13.26 21.99
C ILE A 621 -9.70 -13.31 22.92
N ASP A 622 -9.48 -13.10 24.24
CA ASP A 622 -10.56 -12.96 25.19
C ASP A 622 -11.41 -11.70 24.90
N GLU A 623 -12.68 -11.73 25.27
CA GLU A 623 -13.72 -10.78 24.87
C GLU A 623 -13.49 -9.31 25.28
N GLU A 624 -12.44 -8.98 26.04
CA GLU A 624 -12.14 -7.62 26.51
C GLU A 624 -11.29 -6.78 25.54
N ALA A 625 -11.49 -6.93 24.23
CA ALA A 625 -10.67 -6.27 23.25
C ALA A 625 -11.20 -4.92 22.77
N PHE A 626 -10.36 -3.95 22.71
CA PHE A 626 -10.24 -2.80 21.79
C PHE A 626 -11.43 -1.86 21.58
N ILE A 627 -11.68 -0.98 22.51
CA ILE A 627 -12.52 0.20 22.29
C ILE A 627 -11.64 1.41 22.00
N CYS A 628 -11.65 1.85 20.75
CA CYS A 628 -11.02 3.08 20.34
C CYS A 628 -12.06 4.18 20.15
N ALA A 629 -12.34 4.92 21.19
CA ALA A 629 -13.07 6.17 21.07
C ALA A 629 -12.05 7.30 20.85
N THR A 630 -11.90 7.74 19.63
CA THR A 630 -11.22 9.00 19.34
C THR A 630 -12.27 10.09 19.29
N ASP A 631 -12.48 10.82 20.40
CA ASP A 631 -13.00 12.16 20.33
C ASP A 631 -11.87 13.08 19.88
N LYS A 632 -12.08 13.69 18.69
CA LYS A 632 -11.39 14.80 18.00
C LYS A 632 -9.88 14.75 17.86
#